data_64dff17ac342dfe2994550e2b6d216b7
#
_entry.id   64dff17ac342dfe2994550e2b6d216b7
#
_cell.length_a   1.000
_cell.length_b   1.000
_cell.length_c   1.000
_cell.angle_alpha   90.00
_cell.angle_beta   90.00
_cell.angle_gamma   90.00
#
_symmetry.space_group_name_H-M   'P 1'
#
loop_
_entity.id
_entity.type
_entity.pdbx_description
1 polymer ?
#
loop_
_entity_poly.entity_id
_entity_poly.type
_entity_poly.pdbx_seq_one_letter_code
_entity_poly.pdbx_strand_id
1 'polypeptide(L)'
;MEVRKNRNGVNKMSLYIGTNYHPHDWPKERWEKDFQLMKEAGFDTVRLGHLCWDSYEPEDGVYTFEWFDQVMELCVKYKLNVILDVSMHPAPIWVHKLCPGCNVGGKNGAPQAPLRRYMDDVSDPEYQKYALRFAEKIVSRYKNHPALFAFGLCNELGAGYPSYSEASKKRFQKWLEKKYKTIKALNHAWATQRWSRKLSSFEDVAMQVNEYEIGAPEAWLDMRRFFSDGIADFITELAETVEQNAPGKAHTSNHFAEYETLGFDYLKAASGFVDYPGIGFYPGYGNRESMGFW
;
A
#
# COMPACT_ATOMS: atom_id res chain seq x y z
N MET A 1 13.47 18.46 -13.77
CA MET A 1 12.44 18.15 -12.74
C MET A 1 11.42 19.27 -12.80
N GLU A 2 10.40 19.13 -13.66
CA GLU A 2 9.31 20.10 -13.71
C GLU A 2 8.37 19.81 -12.55
N VAL A 3 8.27 20.76 -11.63
CA VAL A 3 7.24 20.75 -10.59
C VAL A 3 5.89 20.81 -11.30
N ARG A 4 5.10 19.72 -11.25
CA ARG A 4 3.72 19.75 -11.73
C ARG A 4 3.01 20.91 -11.02
N LYS A 5 2.60 21.92 -11.78
CA LYS A 5 1.80 23.03 -11.27
C LYS A 5 0.53 22.45 -10.66
N ASN A 6 0.23 22.86 -9.43
CA ASN A 6 -0.99 22.52 -8.72
C ASN A 6 -2.20 22.69 -9.66
N ARG A 7 -2.89 21.60 -9.99
CA ARG A 7 -3.91 21.51 -11.04
C ARG A 7 -5.10 22.46 -10.82
N ASN A 8 -5.27 23.00 -9.61
CA ASN A 8 -6.45 23.79 -9.21
C ASN A 8 -6.20 25.26 -8.97
N GLY A 9 -5.02 25.81 -9.28
CA GLY A 9 -4.77 27.28 -9.20
C GLY A 9 -4.98 27.93 -7.83
N VAL A 10 -5.07 27.17 -6.75
CA VAL A 10 -5.42 27.69 -5.42
C VAL A 10 -4.16 27.93 -4.62
N ASN A 11 -3.74 29.18 -4.56
CA ASN A 11 -2.66 29.68 -3.69
C ASN A 11 -3.05 29.79 -2.20
N LYS A 12 -4.12 29.11 -1.77
CA LYS A 12 -4.53 29.14 -0.37
C LYS A 12 -4.25 27.79 0.25
N MET A 13 -3.32 27.72 1.20
CA MET A 13 -3.15 26.55 2.05
C MET A 13 -4.46 26.35 2.83
N SER A 14 -5.18 25.28 2.53
CA SER A 14 -6.35 24.87 3.29
C SER A 14 -5.95 23.69 4.17
N LEU A 15 -6.21 23.80 5.46
CA LEU A 15 -6.09 22.69 6.39
C LEU A 15 -7.41 21.93 6.38
N TYR A 16 -7.35 20.63 6.13
CA TYR A 16 -8.49 19.72 6.26
C TYR A 16 -8.34 18.91 7.53
N ILE A 17 -9.42 18.81 8.31
CA ILE A 17 -9.46 18.07 9.56
C ILE A 17 -10.54 16.98 9.43
N GLY A 18 -10.16 15.75 9.72
CA GLY A 18 -11.07 14.66 9.52
C GLY A 18 -10.73 13.40 10.33
N THR A 19 -11.42 12.33 10.00
CA THR A 19 -11.24 11.03 10.64
C THR A 19 -11.29 9.90 9.62
N ASN A 20 -10.71 8.76 10.00
CA ASN A 20 -10.99 7.49 9.34
C ASN A 20 -12.32 6.95 9.86
N TYR A 21 -13.11 6.36 8.97
CA TYR A 21 -14.34 5.68 9.34
C TYR A 21 -14.52 4.38 8.56
N HIS A 22 -14.93 3.34 9.25
CA HIS A 22 -15.13 1.99 8.72
C HIS A 22 -16.63 1.63 8.82
N PRO A 23 -17.48 2.09 7.91
CA PRO A 23 -18.94 1.87 8.00
C PRO A 23 -19.32 0.39 7.94
N HIS A 24 -18.52 -0.46 7.28
CA HIS A 24 -18.73 -1.90 7.21
C HIS A 24 -18.59 -2.62 8.56
N ASP A 25 -17.92 -2.02 9.54
CA ASP A 25 -17.78 -2.56 10.90
C ASP A 25 -18.97 -2.24 11.79
N TRP A 26 -19.92 -1.43 11.33
CA TRP A 26 -21.02 -0.92 12.13
C TRP A 26 -22.39 -1.21 11.50
N PRO A 27 -23.44 -1.44 12.32
CA PRO A 27 -24.80 -1.54 11.81
C PRO A 27 -25.22 -0.28 11.05
N LYS A 28 -25.95 -0.46 9.96
CA LYS A 28 -26.38 0.62 9.07
C LYS A 28 -27.13 1.74 9.80
N GLU A 29 -27.92 1.39 10.82
CA GLU A 29 -28.72 2.30 11.63
C GLU A 29 -27.85 3.31 12.41
N ARG A 30 -26.58 3.00 12.60
CA ARG A 30 -25.62 3.86 13.27
C ARG A 30 -24.98 4.89 12.34
N TRP A 31 -24.85 4.60 11.06
CA TRP A 31 -24.05 5.41 10.13
C TRP A 31 -24.44 6.88 10.17
N GLU A 32 -25.73 7.19 10.06
CA GLU A 32 -26.19 8.58 10.04
C GLU A 32 -25.80 9.33 11.32
N LYS A 33 -25.92 8.66 12.48
CA LYS A 33 -25.52 9.27 13.76
C LYS A 33 -24.02 9.55 13.82
N ASP A 34 -23.20 8.66 13.30
CA ASP A 34 -21.74 8.83 13.26
C ASP A 34 -21.36 10.01 12.36
N PHE A 35 -21.97 10.16 11.18
CA PHE A 35 -21.75 11.30 10.30
C PHE A 35 -22.20 12.63 10.93
N GLN A 36 -23.31 12.63 11.65
CA GLN A 36 -23.75 13.79 12.43
C GLN A 36 -22.71 14.19 13.46
N LEU A 37 -22.18 13.22 14.24
CA LEU A 37 -21.15 13.47 15.25
C LEU A 37 -19.85 14.00 14.64
N MET A 38 -19.41 13.48 13.49
CA MET A 38 -18.26 14.02 12.77
C MET A 38 -18.46 15.50 12.42
N LYS A 39 -19.65 15.85 11.96
CA LYS A 39 -19.97 17.24 11.63
C LYS A 39 -20.06 18.15 12.86
N GLU A 40 -20.65 17.68 13.94
CA GLU A 40 -20.70 18.38 15.23
C GLU A 40 -19.30 18.60 15.81
N ALA A 41 -18.38 17.64 15.61
CA ALA A 41 -16.96 17.77 16.00
C ALA A 41 -16.16 18.73 15.10
N GLY A 42 -16.77 19.30 14.06
CA GLY A 42 -16.11 20.24 13.16
C GLY A 42 -15.28 19.61 12.04
N PHE A 43 -15.41 18.31 11.80
CA PHE A 43 -14.72 17.66 10.68
C PHE A 43 -15.28 18.14 9.34
N ASP A 44 -14.39 18.30 8.38
CA ASP A 44 -14.69 18.64 6.99
C ASP A 44 -14.34 17.52 6.01
N THR A 45 -13.62 16.50 6.46
CA THR A 45 -13.12 15.40 5.64
C THR A 45 -13.29 14.07 6.37
N VAL A 46 -13.58 13.02 5.60
CA VAL A 46 -13.59 11.64 6.09
C VAL A 46 -12.83 10.75 5.13
N ARG A 47 -12.01 9.85 5.66
CA ARG A 47 -11.35 8.81 4.88
C ARG A 47 -12.16 7.53 4.98
N LEU A 48 -12.56 6.98 3.84
CA LEU A 48 -13.45 5.83 3.70
C LEU A 48 -12.86 4.77 2.78
N GLY A 49 -13.41 3.57 2.84
CA GLY A 49 -13.18 2.54 1.84
C GLY A 49 -11.92 1.70 2.04
N HIS A 50 -11.11 1.96 3.04
CA HIS A 50 -9.91 1.16 3.28
C HIS A 50 -10.21 -0.10 4.11
N LEU A 51 -9.40 -1.14 3.89
CA LEU A 51 -9.41 -2.43 4.59
C LEU A 51 -10.73 -3.21 4.46
N CYS A 52 -11.43 -3.10 3.34
CA CYS A 52 -12.76 -3.71 3.15
C CYS A 52 -13.02 -4.17 1.69
N TRP A 53 -12.00 -4.68 1.01
CA TRP A 53 -12.16 -5.17 -0.36
C TRP A 53 -13.24 -6.25 -0.47
N ASP A 54 -13.29 -7.19 0.48
CA ASP A 54 -14.31 -8.25 0.52
C ASP A 54 -15.74 -7.73 0.66
N SER A 55 -15.93 -6.58 1.29
CA SER A 55 -17.25 -5.92 1.40
C SER A 55 -17.73 -5.32 0.08
N TYR A 56 -16.83 -5.05 -0.86
CA TYR A 56 -17.14 -4.58 -2.20
C TYR A 56 -17.19 -5.71 -3.22
N GLU A 57 -16.31 -6.70 -3.08
CA GLU A 57 -16.15 -7.84 -3.97
C GLU A 57 -16.04 -9.13 -3.15
N PRO A 58 -17.19 -9.64 -2.62
CA PRO A 58 -17.20 -10.83 -1.76
C PRO A 58 -16.77 -12.11 -2.48
N GLU A 59 -16.93 -12.17 -3.79
CA GLU A 59 -16.51 -13.25 -4.67
C GLU A 59 -15.88 -12.66 -5.93
N ASP A 60 -15.03 -13.43 -6.63
CA ASP A 60 -14.35 -12.99 -7.84
C ASP A 60 -15.32 -12.44 -8.89
N GLY A 61 -15.22 -11.14 -9.17
CA GLY A 61 -16.05 -10.43 -10.15
C GLY A 61 -17.48 -10.11 -9.70
N VAL A 62 -17.87 -10.45 -8.47
CA VAL A 62 -19.17 -10.13 -7.89
C VAL A 62 -19.05 -8.88 -7.03
N TYR A 63 -19.70 -7.79 -7.45
CA TYR A 63 -19.57 -6.50 -6.79
C TYR A 63 -20.85 -6.10 -6.05
N THR A 64 -20.70 -5.59 -4.82
CA THR A 64 -21.77 -5.14 -3.92
C THR A 64 -21.48 -3.72 -3.44
N PHE A 65 -21.74 -2.72 -4.28
CA PHE A 65 -21.45 -1.31 -3.97
C PHE A 65 -22.60 -0.57 -3.30
N GLU A 66 -23.83 -1.12 -3.27
CA GLU A 66 -25.05 -0.44 -2.86
C GLU A 66 -25.02 0.06 -1.41
N TRP A 67 -24.34 -0.66 -0.55
CA TRP A 67 -24.15 -0.25 0.84
C TRP A 67 -23.26 1.00 0.93
N PHE A 68 -22.22 1.06 0.12
CA PHE A 68 -21.27 2.16 0.13
C PHE A 68 -21.82 3.40 -0.60
N ASP A 69 -22.67 3.22 -1.61
CA ASP A 69 -23.40 4.33 -2.24
C ASP A 69 -24.19 5.11 -1.18
N GLN A 70 -24.84 4.42 -0.26
CA GLN A 70 -25.59 5.05 0.84
C GLN A 70 -24.66 5.83 1.79
N VAL A 71 -23.46 5.31 2.05
CA VAL A 71 -22.44 6.01 2.85
C VAL A 71 -21.96 7.27 2.15
N MET A 72 -21.74 7.20 0.85
CA MET A 72 -21.33 8.36 0.04
C MET A 72 -22.41 9.45 0.01
N GLU A 73 -23.70 9.08 -0.04
CA GLU A 73 -24.82 10.03 0.07
C GLU A 73 -24.88 10.71 1.45
N LEU A 74 -24.53 10.01 2.53
CA LEU A 74 -24.38 10.63 3.85
C LEU A 74 -23.26 11.67 3.86
N CYS A 75 -22.15 11.43 3.15
CA CYS A 75 -21.08 12.44 3.01
C CYS A 75 -21.60 13.71 2.33
N VAL A 76 -22.42 13.59 1.29
CA VAL A 76 -23.07 14.75 0.65
C VAL A 76 -23.98 15.46 1.62
N LYS A 77 -24.88 14.72 2.31
CA LYS A 77 -25.84 15.25 3.29
C LYS A 77 -25.14 16.07 4.39
N TYR A 78 -24.03 15.56 4.91
CA TYR A 78 -23.28 16.20 6.01
C TYR A 78 -22.14 17.10 5.53
N LYS A 79 -21.99 17.31 4.21
CA LYS A 79 -20.97 18.17 3.57
C LYS A 79 -19.56 17.81 4.05
N LEU A 80 -19.24 16.52 3.96
CA LEU A 80 -17.90 15.99 4.23
C LEU A 80 -17.21 15.66 2.91
N ASN A 81 -15.97 16.09 2.76
CA ASN A 81 -15.09 15.68 1.68
C ASN A 81 -14.64 14.24 1.91
N VAL A 82 -14.56 13.44 0.86
CA VAL A 82 -14.17 12.04 0.96
C VAL A 82 -12.78 11.81 0.36
N ILE A 83 -11.88 11.25 1.14
CA ILE A 83 -10.72 10.53 0.64
C ILE A 83 -11.16 9.07 0.52
N LEU A 84 -11.34 8.59 -0.71
CA LEU A 84 -11.79 7.23 -0.99
C LEU A 84 -10.60 6.33 -1.27
N ASP A 85 -10.29 5.43 -0.36
CA ASP A 85 -9.26 4.42 -0.58
C ASP A 85 -9.72 3.37 -1.60
N VAL A 86 -8.84 3.03 -2.52
CA VAL A 86 -9.09 1.95 -3.50
C VAL A 86 -8.85 0.54 -2.93
N SER A 87 -8.75 0.43 -1.64
CA SER A 87 -8.88 -0.73 -0.73
C SER A 87 -8.42 -2.11 -1.24
N MET A 88 -7.30 -2.21 -1.96
CA MET A 88 -6.80 -3.50 -2.45
C MET A 88 -6.07 -4.34 -1.40
N HIS A 89 -6.00 -3.89 -0.15
CA HIS A 89 -5.27 -4.50 0.95
C HIS A 89 -6.04 -4.33 2.27
N PRO A 90 -6.27 -5.37 3.08
CA PRO A 90 -5.97 -6.78 2.78
C PRO A 90 -6.87 -7.36 1.69
N ALA A 91 -6.30 -8.30 0.94
CA ALA A 91 -7.05 -9.01 -0.08
C ALA A 91 -8.08 -9.97 0.52
N PRO A 92 -9.23 -10.15 -0.14
CA PRO A 92 -10.19 -11.19 0.23
C PRO A 92 -9.58 -12.60 0.20
N ILE A 93 -10.13 -13.50 1.01
CA ILE A 93 -9.66 -14.89 1.08
C ILE A 93 -9.74 -15.61 -0.28
N TRP A 94 -10.69 -15.22 -1.13
CA TRP A 94 -10.80 -15.81 -2.47
C TRP A 94 -9.58 -15.44 -3.36
N VAL A 95 -9.00 -14.24 -3.22
CA VAL A 95 -7.76 -13.86 -3.91
C VAL A 95 -6.62 -14.78 -3.48
N HIS A 96 -6.45 -15.01 -2.20
CA HIS A 96 -5.40 -15.90 -1.66
C HIS A 96 -5.55 -17.35 -2.13
N LYS A 97 -6.77 -17.80 -2.42
CA LYS A 97 -7.01 -19.13 -3.02
C LYS A 97 -6.63 -19.19 -4.50
N LEU A 98 -6.93 -18.13 -5.25
CA LEU A 98 -6.63 -18.06 -6.69
C LEU A 98 -5.17 -17.71 -6.97
N CYS A 99 -4.55 -16.95 -6.07
CA CYS A 99 -3.19 -16.43 -6.17
C CYS A 99 -2.33 -16.85 -4.96
N PRO A 100 -2.01 -18.14 -4.81
CA PRO A 100 -1.24 -18.60 -3.63
C PRO A 100 0.17 -18.01 -3.56
N GLY A 101 0.72 -17.48 -4.65
CA GLY A 101 2.00 -16.77 -4.70
C GLY A 101 2.00 -15.45 -3.93
N CYS A 102 0.83 -14.86 -3.71
CA CYS A 102 0.69 -13.63 -2.94
C CYS A 102 0.68 -13.86 -1.41
N ASN A 103 0.61 -15.10 -0.96
CA ASN A 103 0.67 -15.36 0.49
C ASN A 103 2.05 -15.02 1.05
N VAL A 104 2.08 -14.13 2.02
CA VAL A 104 3.34 -13.78 2.70
C VAL A 104 3.94 -15.04 3.34
N GLY A 105 5.19 -15.30 3.03
CA GLY A 105 5.97 -16.34 3.69
C GLY A 105 6.61 -15.81 4.96
N GLY A 106 6.53 -16.60 6.04
CA GLY A 106 7.29 -16.31 7.25
C GLY A 106 8.80 -16.52 7.04
N LYS A 107 9.62 -16.20 8.04
CA LYS A 107 11.09 -16.34 7.98
C LYS A 107 11.59 -17.74 7.63
N ASN A 108 10.79 -18.75 7.89
CA ASN A 108 11.04 -20.15 7.49
C ASN A 108 10.52 -20.50 6.07
N GLY A 109 10.04 -19.53 5.33
CA GLY A 109 9.46 -19.72 4.00
C GLY A 109 8.02 -20.26 3.97
N ALA A 110 7.49 -20.71 5.12
CA ALA A 110 6.14 -21.25 5.18
C ALA A 110 5.09 -20.18 4.97
N PRO A 111 4.00 -20.44 4.20
CA PRO A 111 2.92 -19.50 4.04
C PRO A 111 2.29 -19.11 5.37
N GLN A 112 2.03 -17.84 5.56
CA GLN A 112 1.26 -17.34 6.70
C GLN A 112 -0.23 -17.43 6.39
N ALA A 113 -1.05 -17.69 7.43
CA ALA A 113 -2.49 -17.67 7.27
C ALA A 113 -2.98 -16.23 6.97
N PRO A 114 -3.77 -16.00 5.92
CA PRO A 114 -4.25 -14.66 5.55
C PRO A 114 -5.44 -14.22 6.43
N LEU A 115 -5.27 -14.25 7.74
CA LEU A 115 -6.31 -13.94 8.74
C LEU A 115 -6.11 -12.59 9.42
N ARG A 116 -5.15 -11.79 8.96
CA ARG A 116 -4.86 -10.46 9.50
C ARG A 116 -4.34 -9.55 8.40
N ARG A 117 -4.24 -8.26 8.67
CA ARG A 117 -3.63 -7.28 7.77
C ARG A 117 -2.19 -7.66 7.40
N TYR A 118 -1.71 -7.17 6.26
CA TYR A 118 -0.32 -7.29 5.81
C TYR A 118 0.11 -8.73 5.49
N MET A 119 -0.81 -9.55 5.00
CA MET A 119 -0.52 -10.91 4.56
C MET A 119 -0.45 -11.05 3.04
N ASP A 120 -0.50 -9.93 2.32
CA ASP A 120 -0.45 -9.84 0.87
C ASP A 120 0.95 -9.46 0.41
N ASP A 121 1.57 -10.28 -0.43
CA ASP A 121 2.78 -9.91 -1.13
C ASP A 121 2.41 -9.09 -2.37
N VAL A 122 2.35 -7.77 -2.20
CA VAL A 122 1.94 -6.82 -3.25
C VAL A 122 2.86 -6.80 -4.47
N SER A 123 4.01 -7.44 -4.42
CA SER A 123 4.89 -7.62 -5.57
C SER A 123 4.53 -8.85 -6.42
N ASP A 124 3.52 -9.62 -6.03
CA ASP A 124 3.05 -10.76 -6.82
C ASP A 124 2.22 -10.30 -8.02
N PRO A 125 2.61 -10.67 -9.27
CA PRO A 125 1.94 -10.15 -10.46
C PRO A 125 0.51 -10.65 -10.64
N GLU A 126 0.15 -11.83 -10.11
CA GLU A 126 -1.24 -12.31 -10.17
C GLU A 126 -2.11 -11.56 -9.18
N TYR A 127 -1.60 -11.29 -7.98
CA TYR A 127 -2.27 -10.40 -7.01
C TYR A 127 -2.52 -9.01 -7.62
N GLN A 128 -1.50 -8.43 -8.26
CA GLN A 128 -1.61 -7.09 -8.87
C GLN A 128 -2.74 -7.03 -9.91
N LYS A 129 -2.94 -8.06 -10.70
CA LYS A 129 -4.07 -8.11 -11.66
C LYS A 129 -5.43 -7.96 -10.98
N TYR A 130 -5.65 -8.69 -9.88
CA TYR A 130 -6.90 -8.59 -9.12
C TYR A 130 -7.04 -7.22 -8.45
N ALA A 131 -5.97 -6.73 -7.83
CA ALA A 131 -5.95 -5.46 -7.13
C ALA A 131 -6.21 -4.27 -8.09
N LEU A 132 -5.57 -4.24 -9.25
CA LEU A 132 -5.75 -3.17 -10.25
C LEU A 132 -7.15 -3.23 -10.89
N ARG A 133 -7.67 -4.45 -11.17
CA ARG A 133 -9.05 -4.62 -11.63
C ARG A 133 -10.06 -4.06 -10.63
N PHE A 134 -9.87 -4.35 -9.35
CA PHE A 134 -10.73 -3.83 -8.30
C PHE A 134 -10.61 -2.31 -8.17
N ALA A 135 -9.39 -1.77 -8.19
CA ALA A 135 -9.14 -0.33 -8.16
C ALA A 135 -9.85 0.38 -9.33
N GLU A 136 -9.76 -0.16 -10.54
CA GLU A 136 -10.49 0.36 -11.71
C GLU A 136 -12.00 0.43 -11.46
N LYS A 137 -12.60 -0.61 -10.86
CA LYS A 137 -14.04 -0.65 -10.57
C LYS A 137 -14.48 0.43 -9.60
N ILE A 138 -13.76 0.58 -8.49
CA ILE A 138 -14.07 1.58 -7.46
C ILE A 138 -13.90 3.01 -8.02
N VAL A 139 -12.78 3.25 -8.74
CA VAL A 139 -12.47 4.56 -9.33
C VAL A 139 -13.51 4.93 -10.36
N SER A 140 -13.83 4.04 -11.29
CA SER A 140 -14.83 4.28 -12.34
C SER A 140 -16.22 4.60 -11.77
N ARG A 141 -16.61 3.95 -10.67
CA ARG A 141 -17.90 4.18 -10.03
C ARG A 141 -17.99 5.55 -9.37
N TYR A 142 -16.96 5.96 -8.63
CA TYR A 142 -17.05 7.14 -7.76
C TYR A 142 -16.34 8.39 -8.28
N LYS A 143 -15.66 8.35 -9.43
CA LYS A 143 -14.89 9.48 -9.98
C LYS A 143 -15.66 10.80 -10.13
N ASN A 144 -16.96 10.73 -10.34
CA ASN A 144 -17.84 11.90 -10.51
C ASN A 144 -18.70 12.19 -9.27
N HIS A 145 -18.48 11.47 -8.18
CA HIS A 145 -19.29 11.65 -6.98
C HIS A 145 -19.01 13.02 -6.32
N PRO A 146 -20.05 13.82 -5.95
CA PRO A 146 -19.86 15.20 -5.50
C PRO A 146 -19.07 15.31 -4.18
N ALA A 147 -19.12 14.31 -3.31
CA ALA A 147 -18.34 14.30 -2.08
C ALA A 147 -16.86 13.88 -2.29
N LEU A 148 -16.51 13.30 -3.45
CA LEU A 148 -15.16 12.80 -3.68
C LEU A 148 -14.15 13.95 -3.78
N PHE A 149 -13.21 14.01 -2.84
CA PHE A 149 -12.08 14.93 -2.82
C PHE A 149 -10.83 14.33 -3.47
N ALA A 150 -10.43 13.14 -3.03
CA ALA A 150 -9.26 12.44 -3.55
C ALA A 150 -9.42 10.92 -3.46
N PHE A 151 -8.64 10.19 -4.24
CA PHE A 151 -8.47 8.75 -4.05
C PHE A 151 -7.28 8.46 -3.16
N GLY A 152 -7.44 7.53 -2.21
CA GLY A 152 -6.35 6.96 -1.43
C GLY A 152 -5.79 5.73 -2.14
N LEU A 153 -4.48 5.71 -2.43
CA LEU A 153 -3.87 4.63 -3.21
C LEU A 153 -3.68 3.34 -2.40
N CYS A 154 -3.54 3.44 -1.09
CA CYS A 154 -3.49 2.28 -0.20
C CYS A 154 -3.40 2.71 1.26
N ASN A 155 -3.45 1.70 2.15
CA ASN A 155 -3.23 1.90 3.58
C ASN A 155 -1.95 1.20 4.03
N GLU A 156 -0.98 1.97 4.50
CA GLU A 156 0.24 1.50 5.20
C GLU A 156 1.00 0.39 4.45
N LEU A 157 1.12 0.50 3.12
CA LEU A 157 1.94 -0.43 2.34
C LEU A 157 3.36 -0.49 2.91
N GLY A 158 3.88 -1.70 3.04
CA GLY A 158 5.19 -1.97 3.64
C GLY A 158 5.12 -2.42 5.10
N ALA A 159 4.03 -2.18 5.81
CA ALA A 159 3.82 -2.78 7.12
C ALA A 159 3.62 -4.30 6.99
N GLY A 160 4.34 -5.07 7.79
CA GLY A 160 4.29 -6.54 7.74
C GLY A 160 5.06 -7.21 6.61
N TYR A 161 5.66 -6.44 5.71
CA TYR A 161 6.57 -6.90 4.68
C TYR A 161 8.00 -7.03 5.27
N PRO A 162 8.80 -8.03 4.99
CA PRO A 162 8.94 -8.80 3.75
C PRO A 162 8.27 -10.18 3.73
N SER A 163 8.06 -10.72 2.53
CA SER A 163 7.68 -12.11 2.30
C SER A 163 8.90 -12.97 2.01
N TYR A 164 9.06 -14.06 2.74
CA TYR A 164 10.12 -15.05 2.52
C TYR A 164 9.61 -16.31 1.77
N SER A 165 8.47 -16.20 1.08
CA SER A 165 7.91 -17.30 0.29
C SER A 165 8.84 -17.68 -0.88
N GLU A 166 8.71 -18.92 -1.39
CA GLU A 166 9.44 -19.35 -2.59
C GLU A 166 9.11 -18.49 -3.82
N ALA A 167 7.87 -17.99 -3.91
CA ALA A 167 7.48 -17.06 -4.98
C ALA A 167 8.25 -15.73 -4.85
N SER A 168 8.31 -15.14 -3.66
CA SER A 168 9.06 -13.91 -3.40
C SER A 168 10.56 -14.11 -3.64
N LYS A 169 11.13 -15.25 -3.19
CA LYS A 169 12.53 -15.59 -3.46
C LYS A 169 12.84 -15.64 -4.96
N LYS A 170 11.98 -16.28 -5.75
CA LYS A 170 12.17 -16.32 -7.22
C LYS A 170 12.09 -14.93 -7.86
N ARG A 171 11.21 -14.05 -7.37
CA ARG A 171 11.16 -12.65 -7.81
C ARG A 171 12.43 -11.89 -7.44
N PHE A 172 12.94 -12.10 -6.22
CA PHE A 172 14.22 -11.50 -5.80
C PHE A 172 15.39 -11.95 -6.66
N GLN A 173 15.49 -13.24 -6.98
CA GLN A 173 16.52 -13.77 -7.87
C GLN A 173 16.47 -13.11 -9.25
N LYS A 174 15.28 -12.95 -9.84
CA LYS A 174 15.07 -12.24 -11.12
C LYS A 174 15.42 -10.75 -11.02
N TRP A 175 15.09 -10.11 -9.90
CA TRP A 175 15.46 -8.71 -9.65
C TRP A 175 16.99 -8.53 -9.61
N LEU A 176 17.70 -9.43 -8.95
CA LEU A 176 19.17 -9.46 -8.92
C LEU A 176 19.76 -9.70 -10.31
N GLU A 177 19.20 -10.63 -11.09
CA GLU A 177 19.62 -10.88 -12.46
C GLU A 177 19.44 -9.62 -13.33
N LYS A 178 18.32 -8.95 -13.22
CA LYS A 178 18.08 -7.67 -13.91
C LYS A 178 19.07 -6.59 -13.48
N LYS A 179 19.44 -6.53 -12.20
CA LYS A 179 20.37 -5.52 -11.65
C LYS A 179 21.82 -5.79 -12.04
N TYR A 180 22.30 -7.01 -11.83
CA TYR A 180 23.73 -7.34 -11.98
C TYR A 180 24.09 -7.94 -13.33
N LYS A 181 23.15 -8.45 -14.10
CA LYS A 181 23.30 -9.07 -15.43
C LYS A 181 24.08 -10.38 -15.43
N THR A 182 25.07 -10.55 -14.58
CA THR A 182 25.89 -11.78 -14.47
C THR A 182 26.13 -12.16 -13.02
N ILE A 183 26.21 -13.46 -12.77
CA ILE A 183 26.54 -13.97 -11.44
C ILE A 183 27.93 -13.53 -10.96
N LYS A 184 28.87 -13.32 -11.90
CA LYS A 184 30.20 -12.78 -11.59
C LYS A 184 30.12 -11.37 -11.02
N ALA A 185 29.27 -10.51 -11.58
CA ALA A 185 29.07 -9.15 -11.09
C ALA A 185 28.40 -9.15 -9.69
N LEU A 186 27.41 -10.00 -9.49
CA LEU A 186 26.78 -10.19 -8.18
C LEU A 186 27.80 -10.66 -7.12
N ASN A 187 28.58 -11.71 -7.44
CA ASN A 187 29.61 -12.23 -6.54
C ASN A 187 30.65 -11.15 -6.17
N HIS A 188 31.04 -10.30 -7.12
CA HIS A 188 31.93 -9.19 -6.86
C HIS A 188 31.30 -8.16 -5.93
N ALA A 189 30.06 -7.73 -6.22
CA ALA A 189 29.35 -6.72 -5.45
C ALA A 189 29.07 -7.17 -3.99
N TRP A 190 28.76 -8.45 -3.80
CA TRP A 190 28.52 -9.02 -2.47
C TRP A 190 29.76 -9.58 -1.79
N ALA A 191 30.93 -9.46 -2.42
CA ALA A 191 32.21 -10.00 -1.92
C ALA A 191 32.12 -11.48 -1.48
N THR A 192 31.40 -12.31 -2.22
CA THR A 192 31.05 -13.69 -1.86
C THR A 192 32.24 -14.65 -1.77
N GLN A 193 33.42 -14.26 -2.30
CA GLN A 193 34.67 -15.00 -2.13
C GLN A 193 35.08 -15.10 -0.63
N ARG A 194 34.59 -14.18 0.20
CA ARG A 194 34.82 -14.26 1.66
C ARG A 194 34.08 -15.48 2.20
N TRP A 195 34.80 -16.25 2.98
CA TRP A 195 34.30 -17.46 3.65
C TRP A 195 33.72 -18.52 2.70
N SER A 196 34.21 -18.57 1.44
CA SER A 196 33.81 -19.57 0.44
C SER A 196 32.32 -19.56 0.13
N ARG A 197 31.72 -18.38 0.00
CA ARG A 197 30.27 -18.19 -0.30
C ARG A 197 30.01 -17.83 -1.75
N LYS A 198 30.93 -18.12 -2.67
CA LYS A 198 30.76 -17.83 -4.09
C LYS A 198 29.56 -18.60 -4.67
N LEU A 199 28.65 -17.86 -5.26
CA LEU A 199 27.47 -18.39 -5.94
C LEU A 199 27.81 -18.83 -7.36
N SER A 200 27.21 -19.91 -7.85
CA SER A 200 27.38 -20.43 -9.19
C SER A 200 26.31 -19.86 -10.17
N SER A 201 25.13 -19.58 -9.64
CA SER A 201 24.01 -19.04 -10.40
C SER A 201 23.14 -18.12 -9.54
N PHE A 202 22.16 -17.43 -10.14
CA PHE A 202 21.20 -16.61 -9.37
C PHE A 202 20.24 -17.48 -8.54
N GLU A 203 19.98 -18.72 -8.95
CA GLU A 203 19.16 -19.68 -8.23
C GLU A 203 19.77 -20.09 -6.87
N ASP A 204 21.09 -19.96 -6.72
CA ASP A 204 21.77 -20.23 -5.44
C ASP A 204 21.48 -19.16 -4.37
N VAL A 205 20.90 -18.02 -4.78
CA VAL A 205 20.62 -16.93 -3.85
C VAL A 205 19.49 -17.31 -2.90
N ALA A 206 19.77 -17.25 -1.60
CA ALA A 206 18.78 -17.32 -0.53
C ALA A 206 18.41 -15.92 -0.02
N MET A 207 17.20 -15.79 0.52
CA MET A 207 16.79 -14.56 1.23
C MET A 207 17.33 -14.58 2.66
N GLN A 208 17.92 -13.48 3.09
CA GLN A 208 18.40 -13.35 4.46
C GLN A 208 17.25 -13.06 5.41
N VAL A 209 17.21 -13.80 6.51
CA VAL A 209 16.18 -13.66 7.55
C VAL A 209 16.65 -12.83 8.75
N ASN A 210 17.92 -12.50 8.79
CA ASN A 210 18.58 -11.77 9.87
C ASN A 210 19.45 -10.64 9.31
N GLU A 211 19.23 -9.43 9.77
CA GLU A 211 20.03 -8.26 9.40
C GLU A 211 21.47 -8.31 9.93
N TYR A 212 21.66 -9.05 11.02
CA TYR A 212 22.97 -9.22 11.68
C TYR A 212 23.75 -10.45 11.20
N GLU A 213 23.31 -11.08 10.11
CA GLU A 213 24.09 -12.18 9.53
C GLU A 213 25.46 -11.68 9.08
N ILE A 214 26.49 -12.20 9.72
CA ILE A 214 27.88 -11.83 9.45
C ILE A 214 28.21 -12.23 8.01
N GLY A 215 28.63 -11.27 7.21
CA GLY A 215 29.29 -11.53 5.95
C GLY A 215 28.60 -11.11 4.66
N ALA A 216 27.34 -10.66 4.71
CA ALA A 216 26.67 -10.21 3.51
C ALA A 216 25.72 -9.01 3.74
N PRO A 217 26.20 -7.87 4.28
CA PRO A 217 25.37 -6.67 4.43
C PRO A 217 24.87 -6.13 3.08
N GLU A 218 25.60 -6.36 2.01
CA GLU A 218 25.22 -5.99 0.64
C GLU A 218 24.01 -6.79 0.16
N ALA A 219 23.96 -8.08 0.48
CA ALA A 219 22.82 -8.94 0.14
C ALA A 219 21.57 -8.52 0.94
N TRP A 220 21.71 -8.17 2.21
CA TRP A 220 20.64 -7.62 3.02
C TRP A 220 20.13 -6.30 2.46
N LEU A 221 21.03 -5.40 2.06
CA LEU A 221 20.65 -4.13 1.46
C LEU A 221 19.92 -4.31 0.12
N ASP A 222 20.33 -5.27 -0.69
CA ASP A 222 19.65 -5.57 -1.95
C ASP A 222 18.29 -6.20 -1.73
N MET A 223 18.12 -7.03 -0.72
CA MET A 223 16.80 -7.56 -0.35
C MET A 223 15.85 -6.43 0.10
N ARG A 224 16.32 -5.50 0.91
CA ARG A 224 15.53 -4.31 1.29
C ARG A 224 15.14 -3.47 0.06
N ARG A 225 16.08 -3.27 -0.87
CA ARG A 225 15.80 -2.54 -2.12
C ARG A 225 14.78 -3.26 -2.99
N PHE A 226 14.87 -4.58 -3.08
CA PHE A 226 13.88 -5.38 -3.81
C PHE A 226 12.47 -5.19 -3.25
N PHE A 227 12.30 -5.26 -1.94
CA PHE A 227 11.00 -5.01 -1.32
C PHE A 227 10.53 -3.57 -1.50
N SER A 228 11.44 -2.61 -1.34
CA SER A 228 11.14 -1.19 -1.58
C SER A 228 10.69 -0.92 -3.02
N ASP A 229 11.38 -1.50 -3.99
CA ASP A 229 11.03 -1.37 -5.41
C ASP A 229 9.65 -1.97 -5.69
N GLY A 230 9.35 -3.15 -5.14
CA GLY A 230 8.04 -3.79 -5.32
C GLY A 230 6.87 -2.95 -4.80
N ILE A 231 7.03 -2.30 -3.64
CA ILE A 231 6.03 -1.39 -3.09
C ILE A 231 5.89 -0.14 -3.96
N ALA A 232 7.02 0.49 -4.33
CA ALA A 232 7.00 1.72 -5.12
C ALA A 232 6.41 1.50 -6.52
N ASP A 233 6.74 0.39 -7.16
CA ASP A 233 6.21 0.01 -8.46
C ASP A 233 4.69 -0.21 -8.39
N PHE A 234 4.19 -0.91 -7.34
CA PHE A 234 2.76 -1.13 -7.16
C PHE A 234 1.97 0.17 -6.88
N ILE A 235 2.50 1.08 -6.05
CA ILE A 235 1.88 2.40 -5.84
C ILE A 235 1.82 3.18 -7.16
N THR A 236 2.85 3.09 -7.97
CA THR A 236 2.90 3.73 -9.29
C THR A 236 1.80 3.20 -10.21
N GLU A 237 1.64 1.89 -10.31
CA GLU A 237 0.57 1.26 -11.12
C GLU A 237 -0.82 1.63 -10.63
N LEU A 238 -1.03 1.72 -9.32
CA LEU A 238 -2.28 2.20 -8.74
C LEU A 238 -2.56 3.66 -9.09
N ALA A 239 -1.56 4.54 -8.98
CA ALA A 239 -1.71 5.94 -9.36
C ALA A 239 -2.01 6.11 -10.86
N GLU A 240 -1.36 5.32 -11.71
CA GLU A 240 -1.66 5.27 -13.14
C GLU A 240 -3.07 4.78 -13.42
N THR A 241 -3.54 3.77 -12.70
CA THR A 241 -4.92 3.26 -12.81
C THR A 241 -5.94 4.33 -12.42
N VAL A 242 -5.69 5.09 -11.36
CA VAL A 242 -6.54 6.22 -10.97
C VAL A 242 -6.53 7.30 -12.05
N GLU A 243 -5.37 7.72 -12.54
CA GLU A 243 -5.26 8.77 -13.57
C GLU A 243 -5.93 8.36 -14.88
N GLN A 244 -5.83 7.11 -15.30
CA GLN A 244 -6.48 6.60 -16.52
C GLN A 244 -8.00 6.59 -16.41
N ASN A 245 -8.55 6.25 -15.24
CA ASN A 245 -10.00 6.12 -15.04
C ASN A 245 -10.67 7.39 -14.52
N ALA A 246 -9.93 8.27 -13.86
CA ALA A 246 -10.40 9.53 -13.29
C ALA A 246 -9.37 10.66 -13.53
N PRO A 247 -9.15 11.06 -14.79
CA PRO A 247 -8.12 12.05 -15.14
C PRO A 247 -8.25 13.34 -14.33
N GLY A 248 -7.16 13.79 -13.74
CA GLY A 248 -7.10 15.03 -12.97
C GLY A 248 -7.70 14.98 -11.57
N LYS A 249 -8.21 13.85 -11.12
CA LYS A 249 -8.56 13.66 -9.71
C LYS A 249 -7.29 13.54 -8.87
N ALA A 250 -7.31 14.19 -7.71
CA ALA A 250 -6.21 14.10 -6.77
C ALA A 250 -6.13 12.70 -6.16
N HIS A 251 -4.91 12.27 -5.86
CA HIS A 251 -4.69 11.03 -5.13
C HIS A 251 -3.63 11.20 -4.04
N THR A 252 -3.79 10.44 -2.99
CA THR A 252 -2.92 10.43 -1.82
C THR A 252 -2.46 9.00 -1.53
N SER A 253 -1.36 8.88 -0.83
CA SER A 253 -0.91 7.60 -0.28
C SER A 253 -0.76 7.72 1.23
N ASN A 254 -0.85 6.59 1.92
CA ASN A 254 -0.60 6.51 3.34
C ASN A 254 0.49 5.46 3.60
N HIS A 255 1.57 5.89 4.23
CA HIS A 255 2.72 5.05 4.51
C HIS A 255 2.93 4.90 6.00
N PHE A 256 3.39 3.73 6.39
CA PHE A 256 3.74 3.47 7.78
C PHE A 256 5.12 4.05 8.09
N ALA A 257 5.19 4.92 9.10
CA ALA A 257 6.42 5.63 9.45
C ALA A 257 7.31 4.89 10.45
N GLU A 258 6.84 3.75 10.97
CA GLU A 258 7.56 3.07 12.04
C GLU A 258 8.79 2.32 11.55
N TYR A 259 9.79 2.31 12.41
CA TYR A 259 11.12 1.73 12.18
C TYR A 259 11.15 0.19 12.13
N GLU A 260 10.07 -0.48 12.52
CA GLU A 260 9.97 -1.95 12.47
C GLU A 260 9.79 -2.51 11.06
N THR A 261 9.42 -1.67 10.10
CA THR A 261 9.40 -2.07 8.70
C THR A 261 10.81 -2.07 8.15
N LEU A 262 11.06 -2.90 7.14
CA LEU A 262 12.35 -2.87 6.43
C LEU A 262 12.65 -1.51 5.79
N GLY A 263 11.69 -0.59 5.85
CA GLY A 263 11.71 0.70 5.18
C GLY A 263 11.54 0.52 3.68
N PHE A 264 11.08 1.56 3.01
CA PHE A 264 11.07 1.63 1.56
C PHE A 264 11.42 3.05 1.12
N ASP A 265 11.78 3.21 -0.14
CA ASP A 265 12.10 4.51 -0.71
C ASP A 265 10.81 5.32 -0.91
N TYR A 266 10.43 6.05 0.12
CA TYR A 266 9.26 6.90 0.14
C TYR A 266 9.30 7.97 -0.95
N LEU A 267 10.48 8.53 -1.23
CA LEU A 267 10.63 9.55 -2.26
C LEU A 267 10.38 8.95 -3.66
N LYS A 268 10.84 7.73 -3.91
CA LYS A 268 10.55 7.01 -5.14
C LYS A 268 9.05 6.76 -5.28
N ALA A 269 8.39 6.27 -4.22
CA ALA A 269 6.96 5.98 -4.22
C ALA A 269 6.08 7.24 -4.33
N ALA A 270 6.53 8.38 -3.78
CA ALA A 270 5.77 9.64 -3.79
C ALA A 270 6.10 10.53 -4.99
N SER A 271 7.30 10.40 -5.58
CA SER A 271 7.78 11.33 -6.61
C SER A 271 7.05 11.15 -7.94
N GLY A 272 6.23 12.13 -8.30
CA GLY A 272 5.65 12.26 -9.64
C GLY A 272 4.25 11.69 -9.82
N PHE A 273 3.74 10.88 -8.88
CA PHE A 273 2.45 10.21 -9.03
C PHE A 273 1.43 10.57 -7.95
N VAL A 274 1.88 10.98 -6.77
CA VAL A 274 1.02 11.25 -5.62
C VAL A 274 0.93 12.76 -5.37
N ASP A 275 -0.29 13.31 -5.40
CA ASP A 275 -0.51 14.74 -5.14
C ASP A 275 -0.33 15.10 -3.66
N TYR A 276 -0.76 14.22 -2.76
CA TYR A 276 -0.70 14.39 -1.30
C TYR A 276 -0.09 13.15 -0.64
N PRO A 277 1.23 13.06 -0.53
CA PRO A 277 1.87 11.95 0.18
C PRO A 277 1.55 12.05 1.68
N GLY A 278 1.03 10.96 2.23
CA GLY A 278 0.64 10.84 3.63
C GLY A 278 1.57 9.92 4.41
N ILE A 279 1.64 10.13 5.70
CA ILE A 279 2.41 9.29 6.62
C ILE A 279 1.57 8.95 7.85
N GLY A 280 1.58 7.68 8.25
CA GLY A 280 1.04 7.24 9.53
C GLY A 280 1.97 7.70 10.65
N PHE A 281 1.47 8.56 11.51
CA PHE A 281 2.22 9.09 12.64
C PHE A 281 1.52 8.72 13.95
N TYR A 282 2.21 7.95 14.79
CA TYR A 282 1.70 7.46 16.06
C TYR A 282 2.57 7.99 17.19
N PRO A 283 2.34 9.21 17.68
CA PRO A 283 3.10 9.71 18.82
C PRO A 283 2.87 8.80 20.00
N GLY A 284 3.95 8.33 20.60
CA GLY A 284 3.91 7.36 21.70
C GLY A 284 2.96 7.84 22.81
N TYR A 285 2.16 6.93 23.33
CA TYR A 285 1.12 7.19 24.30
C TYR A 285 1.64 8.04 25.46
N GLY A 286 1.33 9.35 25.44
CA GLY A 286 1.62 10.28 26.51
C GLY A 286 3.07 10.78 26.61
N ASN A 287 3.98 10.41 25.73
CA ASN A 287 5.34 10.91 25.75
C ASN A 287 5.49 12.12 24.83
N ARG A 288 5.50 13.32 25.43
CA ARG A 288 5.69 14.59 24.69
C ARG A 288 7.04 14.68 23.98
N GLU A 289 8.05 13.93 24.43
CA GLU A 289 9.38 13.93 23.84
C GLU A 289 9.41 13.29 22.45
N SER A 290 8.52 12.32 22.18
CA SER A 290 8.39 11.71 20.85
C SER A 290 7.82 12.66 19.78
N MET A 291 7.11 13.72 20.18
CA MET A 291 6.56 14.70 19.25
C MET A 291 7.57 15.76 18.78
N GLY A 292 8.75 15.82 19.39
CA GLY A 292 9.82 16.74 18.99
C GLY A 292 10.80 16.19 17.94
N PHE A 293 10.63 14.96 17.50
CA PHE A 293 11.57 14.28 16.60
C PHE A 293 11.14 14.31 15.12
N TRP A 294 9.98 14.89 14.78
CA TRP A 294 9.43 14.92 13.41
C TRP A 294 9.19 16.33 12.87
#